data_02a4048b180281cd4c143b8baad750bf
#
_entry.id   02a4048b180281cd4c143b8baad750bf
#
_cell.length_a   1.000
_cell.length_b   1.000
_cell.length_c   1.000
_cell.angle_alpha   90.00
_cell.angle_beta   90.00
_cell.angle_gamma   90.00
#
_symmetry.space_group_name_H-M   'P 1'
#
loop_
_entity.id
_entity.type
_entity.pdbx_description
1 polymer ?
#
loop_
_entity_poly.entity_id
_entity_poly.type
_entity_poly.pdbx_seq_one_letter_code
_entity_poly.pdbx_strand_id
1 'polypeptide(L)'
;VDTAHDVEPPPPEPAPAPEPLVPDEDAPDAASATSPEPFAVRMGMTWRTVWRGVAFGILMLASAGFVAGGLMRGGFGVGSFAFIVLGAVGLVAFGGGFLAAVGGPLARRPVLELSPEGVRRPASWPLPRSRDRVLPWTDVTALAALRRGVSGTKRGEQDYLVFLGTDALVELARTAERPALIAFTLADVPATTPGMPEATRWCFGVEPGWDTTLPVLVREIRRRHKVPVVDRRTR
;
A
#
# COMPACT_ATOMS: atom_id res chain seq x y z
N VAL A 1 20.73 -95.46 2.94
CA VAL A 1 19.39 -94.93 3.10
C VAL A 1 19.49 -93.87 4.23
N ASP A 2 19.75 -92.62 3.81
CA ASP A 2 19.86 -91.46 4.71
C ASP A 2 18.49 -90.86 4.87
N THR A 3 17.93 -90.88 6.04
CA THR A 3 16.71 -90.25 6.44
C THR A 3 17.06 -88.84 6.91
N ALA A 4 16.90 -87.83 6.03
CA ALA A 4 16.98 -86.47 6.39
C ALA A 4 15.78 -86.11 7.29
N HIS A 5 16.09 -85.72 8.52
CA HIS A 5 15.12 -85.15 9.44
C HIS A 5 14.80 -83.66 8.98
N ASP A 6 13.62 -83.49 8.44
CA ASP A 6 13.04 -82.13 8.25
C ASP A 6 12.80 -81.50 9.64
N VAL A 7 13.64 -80.57 9.99
CA VAL A 7 13.44 -79.72 11.21
C VAL A 7 12.60 -78.56 10.76
N GLU A 8 11.31 -78.53 11.17
CA GLU A 8 10.38 -77.48 10.97
C GLU A 8 10.88 -76.21 11.74
N PRO A 9 10.96 -75.07 11.06
CA PRO A 9 11.41 -73.83 11.70
C PRO A 9 10.41 -73.38 12.81
N PRO A 10 10.88 -72.82 13.92
CA PRO A 10 10.02 -72.34 15.00
C PRO A 10 9.08 -71.21 14.49
N PRO A 11 7.87 -71.11 15.04
CA PRO A 11 6.92 -70.08 14.67
C PRO A 11 7.48 -68.68 14.99
N PRO A 12 7.18 -67.71 14.17
CA PRO A 12 7.66 -66.37 14.37
C PRO A 12 7.14 -65.76 15.70
N GLU A 13 8.04 -65.14 16.40
CA GLU A 13 7.78 -64.46 17.66
C GLU A 13 6.72 -63.35 17.44
N PRO A 14 5.68 -63.24 18.30
CA PRO A 14 4.66 -62.22 18.16
C PRO A 14 5.30 -60.85 18.25
N ALA A 15 4.98 -59.97 17.27
CA ALA A 15 5.43 -58.59 17.25
C ALA A 15 5.09 -57.86 18.56
N PRO A 16 5.99 -57.08 19.12
CA PRO A 16 5.71 -56.32 20.33
C PRO A 16 4.50 -55.41 20.12
N ALA A 17 3.61 -55.39 21.10
CA ALA A 17 2.42 -54.56 21.10
C ALA A 17 2.85 -53.07 20.93
N PRO A 18 2.13 -52.28 20.10
CA PRO A 18 2.46 -50.88 19.97
C PRO A 18 2.37 -50.19 21.34
N GLU A 19 3.47 -49.51 21.72
CA GLU A 19 3.50 -48.68 22.92
C GLU A 19 2.38 -47.66 22.86
N PRO A 20 1.67 -47.42 23.94
CA PRO A 20 0.65 -46.36 23.97
C PRO A 20 1.37 -45.03 23.68
N LEU A 21 0.89 -44.34 22.61
CA LEU A 21 1.31 -42.99 22.28
C LEU A 21 1.10 -42.12 23.53
N VAL A 22 2.17 -41.84 24.22
CA VAL A 22 2.20 -40.80 25.24
C VAL A 22 1.92 -39.52 24.48
N PRO A 23 0.90 -38.72 24.82
CA PRO A 23 0.71 -37.43 24.18
C PRO A 23 1.98 -36.61 24.39
N ASP A 24 2.63 -36.19 23.33
CA ASP A 24 3.73 -35.21 23.38
C ASP A 24 3.18 -33.92 24.00
N GLU A 25 3.37 -33.77 25.32
CA GLU A 25 2.98 -32.60 26.09
C GLU A 25 3.81 -31.35 25.69
N ASP A 26 4.86 -31.55 24.90
CA ASP A 26 5.72 -30.53 24.33
C ASP A 26 5.41 -30.23 22.83
N ALA A 27 4.29 -30.70 22.29
CA ALA A 27 3.83 -30.21 21.00
C ALA A 27 3.50 -28.73 21.16
N PRO A 28 4.29 -27.79 20.57
CA PRO A 28 3.98 -26.38 20.70
C PRO A 28 2.56 -26.18 20.20
N ASP A 29 1.72 -25.61 21.09
CA ASP A 29 0.32 -25.31 20.84
C ASP A 29 0.12 -24.77 19.44
N ALA A 30 -0.30 -25.64 18.53
CA ALA A 30 -0.66 -25.26 17.15
C ALA A 30 -1.88 -24.31 17.12
N ALA A 31 -2.47 -24.05 18.28
CA ALA A 31 -3.58 -23.12 18.47
C ALA A 31 -3.14 -21.65 18.66
N SER A 32 -1.85 -21.40 18.89
CA SER A 32 -1.30 -20.04 18.92
C SER A 32 -0.70 -19.61 17.59
N ALA A 33 -1.35 -19.97 16.48
CA ALA A 33 -1.13 -19.28 15.21
C ALA A 33 -1.65 -17.85 15.39
N THR A 34 -0.83 -17.01 16.06
CA THR A 34 -1.04 -15.58 16.21
C THR A 34 -1.39 -15.03 14.84
N SER A 35 -2.63 -14.60 14.66
CA SER A 35 -3.07 -13.94 13.43
C SER A 35 -2.00 -12.92 13.05
N PRO A 36 -1.43 -12.96 11.86
CA PRO A 36 -0.30 -12.13 11.52
C PRO A 36 -0.65 -10.67 11.81
N GLU A 37 0.17 -10.04 12.63
CA GLU A 37 0.01 -8.64 13.03
C GLU A 37 -0.25 -7.78 11.79
N PRO A 38 -1.17 -6.81 11.84
CA PRO A 38 -1.47 -5.97 10.69
C PRO A 38 -0.20 -5.25 10.23
N PHE A 39 0.15 -5.44 8.96
CA PHE A 39 1.32 -4.79 8.37
C PHE A 39 0.89 -3.47 7.74
N ALA A 40 1.42 -2.36 8.26
CA ALA A 40 1.06 -1.02 7.82
C ALA A 40 2.24 -0.36 7.12
N VAL A 41 2.02 0.07 5.88
CA VAL A 41 2.96 0.87 5.09
C VAL A 41 2.69 2.34 5.34
N ARG A 42 3.72 3.07 5.77
CA ARG A 42 3.61 4.49 6.10
C ARG A 42 4.48 5.33 5.18
N MET A 43 4.03 6.56 4.96
CA MET A 43 4.82 7.54 4.26
C MET A 43 5.70 8.29 5.26
N GLY A 44 7.01 8.18 5.08
CA GLY A 44 7.98 8.97 5.82
C GLY A 44 8.05 10.41 5.32
N MET A 45 8.63 11.28 6.13
CA MET A 45 8.87 12.67 5.77
C MET A 45 10.06 12.73 4.79
N THR A 46 9.80 13.03 3.52
CA THR A 46 10.85 13.20 2.52
C THR A 46 11.35 14.64 2.47
N TRP A 47 12.58 14.84 2.01
CA TRP A 47 13.15 16.18 1.79
C TRP A 47 12.25 17.07 0.91
N ARG A 48 11.63 16.48 -0.09
CA ARG A 48 10.65 17.19 -0.94
C ARG A 48 9.43 17.67 -0.17
N THR A 49 8.92 16.85 0.75
CA THR A 49 7.77 17.20 1.60
C THR A 49 8.13 18.35 2.52
N VAL A 50 9.33 18.32 3.12
CA VAL A 50 9.83 19.42 3.97
C VAL A 50 9.91 20.70 3.16
N TRP A 51 10.58 20.69 1.99
CA TRP A 51 10.70 21.88 1.15
C TRP A 51 9.37 22.43 0.68
N ARG A 52 8.42 21.58 0.31
CA ARG A 52 7.05 22.01 -0.02
C ARG A 52 6.37 22.66 1.18
N GLY A 53 6.50 22.07 2.37
CA GLY A 53 5.97 22.66 3.60
C GLY A 53 6.57 24.04 3.88
N VAL A 54 7.89 24.20 3.79
CA VAL A 54 8.58 25.47 3.96
C VAL A 54 8.11 26.51 2.92
N ALA A 55 8.03 26.13 1.63
CA ALA A 55 7.56 27.04 0.60
C ALA A 55 6.12 27.53 0.83
N PHE A 56 5.21 26.62 1.15
CA PHE A 56 3.83 27.01 1.49
C PHE A 56 3.76 27.84 2.77
N GLY A 57 4.60 27.56 3.76
CA GLY A 57 4.69 28.35 4.99
C GLY A 57 5.13 29.80 4.72
N ILE A 58 6.15 29.99 3.87
CA ILE A 58 6.61 31.34 3.46
C ILE A 58 5.49 32.08 2.72
N LEU A 59 4.82 31.42 1.76
CA LEU A 59 3.72 32.04 1.01
C LEU A 59 2.52 32.40 1.91
N MET A 60 2.24 31.57 2.90
CA MET A 60 1.19 31.82 3.89
C MET A 60 1.54 33.06 4.75
N LEU A 61 2.80 33.18 5.21
CA LEU A 61 3.27 34.35 5.94
C LEU A 61 3.22 35.63 5.09
N ALA A 62 3.62 35.57 3.82
CA ALA A 62 3.49 36.66 2.90
C ALA A 62 2.03 37.09 2.72
N SER A 63 1.12 36.11 2.57
CA SER A 63 -0.32 36.36 2.46
C SER A 63 -0.90 37.04 3.72
N ALA A 64 -0.46 36.62 4.90
CA ALA A 64 -0.81 37.26 6.15
C ALA A 64 -0.30 38.72 6.21
N GLY A 65 0.91 38.98 5.70
CA GLY A 65 1.49 40.30 5.52
C GLY A 65 0.64 41.22 4.63
N PHE A 66 0.06 40.69 3.53
CA PHE A 66 -0.86 41.43 2.68
C PHE A 66 -2.14 41.82 3.41
N VAL A 67 -2.73 40.89 4.18
CA VAL A 67 -3.91 41.22 5.00
C VAL A 67 -3.57 42.31 6.02
N ALA A 68 -2.49 42.12 6.77
CA ALA A 68 -2.07 43.11 7.78
C ALA A 68 -1.75 44.47 7.16
N GLY A 69 -1.02 44.51 6.04
CA GLY A 69 -0.71 45.75 5.31
C GLY A 69 -1.95 46.46 4.77
N GLY A 70 -2.95 45.68 4.31
CA GLY A 70 -4.25 46.25 3.90
C GLY A 70 -5.01 46.86 5.07
N LEU A 71 -4.99 46.26 6.24
CA LEU A 71 -5.64 46.79 7.47
C LEU A 71 -4.92 48.00 8.03
N MET A 72 -3.59 48.03 8.01
CA MET A 72 -2.79 49.13 8.59
C MET A 72 -2.82 50.40 7.75
N ARG A 73 -3.23 50.35 6.48
CA ARG A 73 -3.31 51.55 5.62
C ARG A 73 -4.37 52.55 6.01
N GLY A 74 -5.19 52.29 7.04
CA GLY A 74 -6.05 53.25 7.70
C GLY A 74 -7.20 53.88 6.86
N GLY A 75 -7.43 53.36 5.64
CA GLY A 75 -8.51 53.84 4.77
C GLY A 75 -9.16 52.70 4.00
N PHE A 76 -10.48 52.71 3.91
CA PHE A 76 -11.24 51.77 3.07
C PHE A 76 -11.16 52.11 1.58
N GLY A 77 -9.93 52.37 1.08
CA GLY A 77 -9.72 52.59 -0.34
C GLY A 77 -9.69 51.29 -1.12
N VAL A 78 -9.93 51.35 -2.44
CA VAL A 78 -9.90 50.20 -3.35
C VAL A 78 -8.60 49.39 -3.22
N GLY A 79 -7.47 50.06 -2.99
CA GLY A 79 -6.16 49.43 -2.77
C GLY A 79 -6.10 48.60 -1.50
N SER A 80 -6.58 49.11 -0.35
CA SER A 80 -6.59 48.35 0.91
C SER A 80 -7.49 47.13 0.82
N PHE A 81 -8.64 47.27 0.18
CA PHE A 81 -9.55 46.14 -0.05
C PHE A 81 -8.91 45.05 -0.94
N ALA A 82 -8.24 45.44 -2.03
CA ALA A 82 -7.55 44.51 -2.92
C ALA A 82 -6.45 43.74 -2.17
N PHE A 83 -5.67 44.40 -1.30
CA PHE A 83 -4.64 43.71 -0.48
C PHE A 83 -5.25 42.72 0.50
N ILE A 84 -6.35 43.06 1.17
CA ILE A 84 -7.02 42.15 2.10
C ILE A 84 -7.57 40.91 1.37
N VAL A 85 -8.26 41.13 0.24
CA VAL A 85 -8.83 40.03 -0.55
C VAL A 85 -7.73 39.13 -1.08
N LEU A 86 -6.66 39.69 -1.66
CA LEU A 86 -5.54 38.94 -2.18
C LEU A 86 -4.86 38.12 -1.07
N GLY A 87 -4.64 38.72 0.08
CA GLY A 87 -4.06 38.07 1.24
C GLY A 87 -4.96 36.94 1.79
N ALA A 88 -6.28 37.17 1.86
CA ALA A 88 -7.24 36.17 2.30
C ALA A 88 -7.29 34.95 1.35
N VAL A 89 -7.36 35.20 0.05
CA VAL A 89 -7.28 34.13 -0.98
C VAL A 89 -5.96 33.36 -0.87
N GLY A 90 -4.84 34.09 -0.68
CA GLY A 90 -3.54 33.46 -0.49
C GLY A 90 -3.47 32.58 0.78
N LEU A 91 -4.04 33.04 1.92
CA LEU A 91 -4.10 32.27 3.15
C LEU A 91 -4.89 30.97 2.98
N VAL A 92 -6.02 31.00 2.28
CA VAL A 92 -6.82 29.80 2.00
C VAL A 92 -6.07 28.86 1.08
N ALA A 93 -5.51 29.34 -0.02
CA ALA A 93 -4.83 28.55 -1.02
C ALA A 93 -3.53 27.92 -0.45
N PHE A 94 -2.66 28.74 0.15
CA PHE A 94 -1.36 28.27 0.66
C PHE A 94 -1.49 27.58 2.01
N GLY A 95 -2.43 27.97 2.86
CA GLY A 95 -2.77 27.27 4.09
C GLY A 95 -3.31 25.88 3.80
N GLY A 96 -4.22 25.73 2.83
CA GLY A 96 -4.69 24.44 2.35
C GLY A 96 -3.57 23.59 1.77
N GLY A 97 -2.68 24.16 0.96
CA GLY A 97 -1.49 23.51 0.42
C GLY A 97 -0.51 23.05 1.50
N PHE A 98 -0.27 23.89 2.51
CA PHE A 98 0.56 23.57 3.68
C PHE A 98 -0.01 22.40 4.47
N LEU A 99 -1.28 22.47 4.81
CA LEU A 99 -1.97 21.39 5.51
C LEU A 99 -1.95 20.08 4.71
N ALA A 100 -2.15 20.13 3.41
CA ALA A 100 -2.07 18.93 2.56
C ALA A 100 -0.65 18.35 2.50
N ALA A 101 0.39 19.20 2.45
CA ALA A 101 1.78 18.78 2.39
C ALA A 101 2.26 18.16 3.72
N VAL A 102 1.88 18.74 4.86
CA VAL A 102 2.40 18.39 6.17
C VAL A 102 1.45 17.48 6.95
N GLY A 103 0.14 17.62 6.74
CA GLY A 103 -0.89 16.93 7.52
C GLY A 103 -0.86 15.41 7.37
N GLY A 104 -0.61 14.90 6.17
CA GLY A 104 -0.51 13.46 5.92
C GLY A 104 0.63 12.79 6.72
N PRO A 105 1.88 13.25 6.58
CA PRO A 105 3.01 12.74 7.36
C PRO A 105 2.86 12.96 8.88
N LEU A 106 2.33 14.10 9.32
CA LEU A 106 2.10 14.36 10.74
C LEU A 106 1.03 13.44 11.35
N ALA A 107 -0.01 13.17 10.60
CA ALA A 107 -1.09 12.28 11.06
C ALA A 107 -0.64 10.83 11.16
N ARG A 108 0.57 10.47 10.67
CA ARG A 108 1.14 9.12 10.66
C ARG A 108 0.18 8.05 10.14
N ARG A 109 -0.76 8.47 9.27
CA ARG A 109 -1.71 7.53 8.68
C ARG A 109 -0.99 6.62 7.70
N PRO A 110 -1.23 5.32 7.75
CA PRO A 110 -0.68 4.40 6.76
C PRO A 110 -1.31 4.67 5.38
N VAL A 111 -0.54 4.43 4.33
CA VAL A 111 -1.01 4.50 2.94
C VAL A 111 -1.72 3.21 2.55
N LEU A 112 -1.27 2.11 3.14
CA LEU A 112 -1.73 0.76 2.91
C LEU A 112 -1.60 -0.04 4.19
N GLU A 113 -2.63 -0.81 4.54
CA GLU A 113 -2.60 -1.79 5.63
C GLU A 113 -2.96 -3.17 5.07
N LEU A 114 -2.19 -4.17 5.46
CA LEU A 114 -2.48 -5.57 5.19
C LEU A 114 -2.98 -6.21 6.48
N SER A 115 -4.26 -6.58 6.49
CA SER A 115 -4.89 -7.30 7.60
C SER A 115 -5.14 -8.76 7.23
N PRO A 116 -5.50 -9.63 8.19
CA PRO A 116 -5.93 -11.00 7.89
C PRO A 116 -7.17 -11.04 6.98
N GLU A 117 -8.01 -10.04 7.07
CA GLU A 117 -9.27 -9.95 6.33
C GLU A 117 -9.08 -9.47 4.89
N GLY A 118 -8.05 -8.65 4.62
CA GLY A 118 -7.85 -8.05 3.31
C GLY A 118 -6.86 -6.89 3.31
N VAL A 119 -6.89 -6.19 2.21
CA VAL A 119 -6.11 -4.98 1.96
C VAL A 119 -6.96 -3.77 2.31
N ARG A 120 -6.47 -2.94 3.22
CA ARG A 120 -7.13 -1.70 3.62
C ARG A 120 -6.40 -0.50 3.03
N ARG A 121 -7.15 0.35 2.37
CA ARG A 121 -6.70 1.66 1.90
C ARG A 121 -7.28 2.74 2.80
N PRO A 122 -6.52 3.26 3.76
CA PRO A 122 -6.97 4.35 4.60
C PRO A 122 -7.29 5.60 3.79
N ALA A 123 -8.31 6.32 4.21
CA ALA A 123 -8.64 7.60 3.60
C ALA A 123 -7.52 8.60 3.87
N SER A 124 -7.13 9.35 2.83
CA SER A 124 -6.12 10.41 2.96
C SER A 124 -6.64 11.52 3.87
N TRP A 125 -5.74 12.04 4.71
CA TRP A 125 -6.03 13.21 5.51
C TRP A 125 -6.45 14.42 4.62
N PRO A 126 -7.46 15.22 4.97
CA PRO A 126 -8.19 15.29 6.25
C PRO A 126 -9.45 14.42 6.35
N LEU A 127 -9.70 13.52 5.41
CA LEU A 127 -10.91 12.70 5.41
C LEU A 127 -11.03 11.81 6.66
N PRO A 128 -12.26 11.57 7.15
CA PRO A 128 -12.48 10.72 8.30
C PRO A 128 -12.16 9.24 7.97
N ARG A 129 -11.78 8.46 8.99
CA ARG A 129 -11.51 7.02 8.85
C ARG A 129 -12.70 6.19 8.38
N SER A 130 -13.92 6.70 8.53
CA SER A 130 -15.12 6.05 8.00
C SER A 130 -15.14 5.92 6.48
N ARG A 131 -14.22 6.62 5.78
CA ARG A 131 -14.02 6.51 4.34
C ARG A 131 -12.90 5.56 3.94
N ASP A 132 -12.31 4.86 4.89
CA ASP A 132 -11.36 3.79 4.62
C ASP A 132 -12.04 2.72 3.77
N ARG A 133 -11.29 2.15 2.85
CA ARG A 133 -11.78 1.07 1.98
C ARG A 133 -11.06 -0.21 2.32
N VAL A 134 -11.79 -1.32 2.26
CA VAL A 134 -11.25 -2.66 2.46
C VAL A 134 -11.52 -3.48 1.21
N LEU A 135 -10.50 -4.19 0.73
CA LEU A 135 -10.60 -5.19 -0.32
C LEU A 135 -10.35 -6.55 0.34
N PRO A 136 -11.37 -7.39 0.46
CA PRO A 136 -11.20 -8.75 0.99
C PRO A 136 -10.20 -9.55 0.13
N TRP A 137 -9.45 -10.45 0.76
CA TRP A 137 -8.53 -11.30 0.01
C TRP A 137 -9.24 -12.20 -1.01
N THR A 138 -10.51 -12.55 -0.78
CA THR A 138 -11.34 -13.31 -1.71
C THR A 138 -11.54 -12.62 -3.05
N ASP A 139 -11.48 -11.29 -3.06
CA ASP A 139 -11.68 -10.48 -4.25
C ASP A 139 -10.36 -10.13 -4.96
N VAL A 140 -9.23 -10.67 -4.46
CA VAL A 140 -7.91 -10.48 -5.07
C VAL A 140 -7.52 -11.73 -5.86
N THR A 141 -7.60 -11.64 -7.19
CA THR A 141 -7.20 -12.73 -8.10
C THR A 141 -5.71 -12.76 -8.33
N ALA A 142 -5.06 -11.60 -8.46
CA ALA A 142 -3.61 -11.50 -8.68
C ALA A 142 -3.07 -10.13 -8.26
N LEU A 143 -1.73 -10.06 -8.17
CA LEU A 143 -0.99 -8.80 -8.00
C LEU A 143 -0.26 -8.47 -9.29
N ALA A 144 -0.24 -7.19 -9.66
CA ALA A 144 0.65 -6.71 -10.72
C ALA A 144 1.67 -5.72 -10.12
N ALA A 145 2.94 -6.00 -10.36
CA ALA A 145 4.04 -5.08 -10.09
C ALA A 145 4.50 -4.47 -11.42
N LEU A 146 4.23 -3.19 -11.60
CA LEU A 146 4.47 -2.47 -12.84
C LEU A 146 5.48 -1.35 -12.58
N ARG A 147 6.27 -0.97 -13.59
CA ARG A 147 7.18 0.16 -13.52
C ARG A 147 6.87 1.15 -14.61
N ARG A 148 6.76 2.42 -14.25
CA ARG A 148 6.74 3.55 -15.16
C ARG A 148 8.14 4.15 -15.23
N GLY A 149 8.60 4.52 -16.39
CA GLY A 149 9.87 5.21 -16.60
C GLY A 149 10.56 4.73 -17.87
N VAL A 150 11.58 5.46 -18.28
CA VAL A 150 12.43 5.06 -19.41
C VAL A 150 13.53 4.18 -18.85
N SER A 151 13.62 2.96 -19.35
CA SER A 151 14.69 2.03 -18.96
C SER A 151 16.06 2.71 -19.04
N GLY A 152 16.83 2.62 -17.95
CA GLY A 152 18.17 3.17 -17.88
C GLY A 152 18.28 4.60 -17.35
N THR A 153 17.20 5.31 -17.14
CA THR A 153 17.21 6.61 -16.48
C THR A 153 16.52 6.52 -15.12
N LYS A 154 17.25 6.69 -14.03
CA LYS A 154 16.66 6.74 -12.66
C LYS A 154 15.71 7.92 -12.46
N ARG A 155 15.63 8.86 -13.42
CA ARG A 155 14.72 9.99 -13.35
C ARG A 155 13.35 9.59 -13.85
N GLY A 156 12.35 9.68 -12.97
CA GLY A 156 10.95 9.43 -13.30
C GLY A 156 10.52 7.96 -13.24
N GLU A 157 11.41 7.04 -12.83
CA GLU A 157 11.00 5.68 -12.54
C GLU A 157 10.10 5.66 -11.29
N GLN A 158 8.94 5.05 -11.42
CA GLN A 158 8.01 4.84 -10.33
C GLN A 158 7.43 3.45 -10.42
N ASP A 159 7.52 2.73 -9.33
CA ASP A 159 6.90 1.41 -9.20
C ASP A 159 5.45 1.54 -8.78
N TYR A 160 4.60 0.66 -9.29
CA TYR A 160 3.19 0.56 -8.96
C TYR A 160 2.87 -0.84 -8.52
N LEU A 161 2.06 -0.95 -7.47
CA LEU A 161 1.44 -2.18 -7.03
C LEU A 161 -0.06 -2.08 -7.31
N VAL A 162 -0.59 -3.04 -8.06
CA VAL A 162 -2.02 -3.12 -8.40
C VAL A 162 -2.58 -4.43 -7.92
N PHE A 163 -3.69 -4.37 -7.18
CA PHE A 163 -4.47 -5.55 -6.83
C PHE A 163 -5.53 -5.76 -7.91
N LEU A 164 -5.51 -6.92 -8.52
CA LEU A 164 -6.39 -7.29 -9.64
C LEU A 164 -7.50 -8.22 -9.13
N GLY A 165 -8.73 -7.84 -9.38
CA GLY A 165 -9.92 -8.58 -8.92
C GLY A 165 -10.59 -9.44 -9.99
N THR A 166 -10.10 -9.44 -11.24
CA THR A 166 -10.69 -10.24 -12.32
C THR A 166 -9.63 -10.83 -13.24
N ASP A 167 -9.90 -12.01 -13.81
CA ASP A 167 -8.99 -12.67 -14.75
C ASP A 167 -8.73 -11.83 -16.01
N ALA A 168 -9.73 -11.06 -16.46
CA ALA A 168 -9.57 -10.15 -17.59
C ALA A 168 -8.50 -9.08 -17.32
N LEU A 169 -8.44 -8.53 -16.10
CA LEU A 169 -7.41 -7.58 -15.69
C LEU A 169 -6.04 -8.24 -15.54
N VAL A 170 -6.01 -9.50 -15.10
CA VAL A 170 -4.77 -10.28 -15.01
C VAL A 170 -4.19 -10.50 -16.40
N GLU A 171 -5.03 -10.89 -17.37
CA GLU A 171 -4.60 -11.10 -18.75
C GLU A 171 -4.15 -9.78 -19.39
N LEU A 172 -4.88 -8.70 -19.18
CA LEU A 172 -4.47 -7.37 -19.60
C LEU A 172 -3.10 -6.97 -19.03
N ALA A 173 -2.87 -7.23 -17.74
CA ALA A 173 -1.57 -6.94 -17.10
C ALA A 173 -0.42 -7.78 -17.68
N ARG A 174 -0.70 -9.01 -18.13
CA ARG A 174 0.28 -9.90 -18.74
C ARG A 174 0.60 -9.52 -20.19
N THR A 175 -0.41 -9.20 -20.99
CA THR A 175 -0.30 -9.06 -22.45
C THR A 175 -0.05 -7.64 -22.90
N ALA A 176 -0.36 -6.64 -22.08
CA ALA A 176 -0.21 -5.24 -22.46
C ALA A 176 1.21 -4.91 -22.96
N GLU A 177 1.30 -4.30 -24.12
CA GLU A 177 2.57 -3.82 -24.69
C GLU A 177 3.21 -2.72 -23.84
N ARG A 178 2.38 -1.90 -23.18
CA ARG A 178 2.82 -0.75 -22.36
C ARG A 178 2.21 -0.84 -20.95
N PRO A 179 2.71 -1.73 -20.10
CA PRO A 179 2.18 -1.92 -18.74
C PRO A 179 2.25 -0.64 -17.89
N ALA A 180 3.23 0.22 -18.14
CA ALA A 180 3.34 1.52 -17.48
C ALA A 180 2.18 2.47 -17.77
N LEU A 181 1.62 2.44 -18.98
CA LEU A 181 0.43 3.23 -19.35
C LEU A 181 -0.81 2.75 -18.60
N ILE A 182 -0.97 1.43 -18.43
CA ILE A 182 -2.07 0.85 -17.65
C ILE A 182 -1.99 1.32 -16.20
N ALA A 183 -0.81 1.21 -15.59
CA ALA A 183 -0.62 1.67 -14.21
C ALA A 183 -0.92 3.17 -14.08
N PHE A 184 -0.50 3.99 -15.04
CA PHE A 184 -0.77 5.42 -15.07
C PHE A 184 -2.26 5.72 -15.22
N THR A 185 -2.93 5.08 -16.17
CA THR A 185 -4.37 5.26 -16.39
C THR A 185 -5.16 4.82 -15.15
N LEU A 186 -4.76 3.72 -14.51
CA LEU A 186 -5.41 3.22 -13.30
C LEU A 186 -5.14 4.11 -12.07
N ALA A 187 -3.96 4.73 -11.97
CA ALA A 187 -3.59 5.55 -10.81
C ALA A 187 -4.18 6.97 -10.85
N ASP A 188 -4.25 7.57 -12.05
CA ASP A 188 -4.61 8.98 -12.21
C ASP A 188 -6.10 9.20 -12.50
N VAL A 189 -6.85 8.15 -12.81
CA VAL A 189 -8.29 8.28 -13.06
C VAL A 189 -9.07 8.35 -11.76
N PRO A 190 -9.93 9.37 -11.55
CA PRO A 190 -10.77 9.43 -10.37
C PRO A 190 -11.63 8.17 -10.23
N ALA A 191 -11.66 7.61 -9.04
CA ALA A 191 -12.45 6.40 -8.71
C ALA A 191 -13.98 6.57 -8.93
N THR A 192 -14.41 7.80 -9.23
CA THR A 192 -15.79 8.17 -9.52
C THR A 192 -16.13 8.12 -11.01
N THR A 193 -15.15 7.90 -11.90
CA THR A 193 -15.40 7.86 -13.34
C THR A 193 -16.24 6.64 -13.71
N PRO A 194 -17.42 6.81 -14.32
CA PRO A 194 -18.28 5.70 -14.71
C PRO A 194 -17.56 4.75 -15.69
N GLY A 195 -17.76 3.45 -15.51
CA GLY A 195 -17.19 2.43 -16.40
C GLY A 195 -15.72 2.10 -16.21
N MET A 196 -15.04 2.73 -15.23
CA MET A 196 -13.66 2.38 -14.90
C MET A 196 -13.60 1.11 -14.04
N PRO A 197 -12.60 0.23 -14.31
CA PRO A 197 -12.38 -0.97 -13.49
C PRO A 197 -12.12 -0.61 -12.02
N GLU A 198 -12.63 -1.39 -11.10
CA GLU A 198 -12.37 -1.22 -9.66
C GLU A 198 -10.88 -1.25 -9.31
N ALA A 199 -10.04 -1.85 -10.16
CA ALA A 199 -8.60 -1.87 -10.04
C ALA A 199 -7.96 -0.49 -9.88
N THR A 200 -8.58 0.59 -10.40
CA THR A 200 -8.10 1.97 -10.20
C THR A 200 -8.04 2.36 -8.73
N ARG A 201 -8.96 1.84 -7.94
CA ARG A 201 -9.03 2.10 -6.49
C ARG A 201 -7.95 1.37 -5.70
N TRP A 202 -7.38 0.32 -6.28
CA TRP A 202 -6.42 -0.58 -5.66
C TRP A 202 -5.06 -0.56 -6.36
N CYS A 203 -4.79 0.54 -7.07
CA CYS A 203 -3.49 0.88 -7.61
C CYS A 203 -2.75 1.82 -6.65
N PHE A 204 -1.54 1.43 -6.28
CA PHE A 204 -0.68 2.18 -5.36
C PHE A 204 0.65 2.50 -6.05
N GLY A 205 0.93 3.79 -6.21
CA GLY A 205 2.27 4.24 -6.61
C GLY A 205 3.23 4.12 -5.42
N VAL A 206 4.29 3.35 -5.59
CA VAL A 206 5.31 3.18 -4.54
C VAL A 206 6.21 4.40 -4.54
N GLU A 207 6.05 5.26 -3.56
CA GLU A 207 6.84 6.48 -3.45
C GLU A 207 8.16 6.23 -2.70
N PRO A 208 9.22 6.99 -3.00
CA PRO A 208 10.52 6.88 -2.31
C PRO A 208 10.45 7.15 -0.80
N GLY A 209 9.36 7.76 -0.34
CA GLY A 209 9.11 8.04 1.08
C GLY A 209 8.41 6.91 1.83
N TRP A 210 8.09 5.80 1.20
CA TRP A 210 7.52 4.65 1.91
C TRP A 210 8.57 4.02 2.85
N ASP A 211 8.14 3.59 4.02
CA ASP A 211 8.97 2.89 5.00
C ASP A 211 9.29 1.44 4.60
N THR A 212 8.74 1.00 3.47
CA THR A 212 8.95 -0.34 2.92
C THR A 212 9.21 -0.29 1.42
N THR A 213 9.85 -1.34 0.90
CA THR A 213 10.12 -1.49 -0.54
C THR A 213 9.10 -2.44 -1.19
N LEU A 214 8.87 -2.28 -2.51
CA LEU A 214 7.94 -3.12 -3.24
C LEU A 214 8.23 -4.63 -3.11
N PRO A 215 9.50 -5.13 -3.17
CA PRO A 215 9.77 -6.54 -2.96
C PRO A 215 9.39 -7.06 -1.58
N VAL A 216 9.61 -6.25 -0.53
CA VAL A 216 9.22 -6.60 0.85
C VAL A 216 7.71 -6.66 0.95
N LEU A 217 7.02 -5.66 0.39
CA LEU A 217 5.56 -5.60 0.38
C LEU A 217 4.93 -6.80 -0.34
N VAL A 218 5.43 -7.16 -1.53
CA VAL A 218 4.96 -8.34 -2.28
C VAL A 218 5.19 -9.63 -1.50
N ARG A 219 6.34 -9.77 -0.81
CA ARG A 219 6.61 -10.93 0.05
C ARG A 219 5.61 -11.01 1.19
N GLU A 220 5.32 -9.89 1.82
CA GLU A 220 4.42 -9.82 2.95
C GLU A 220 2.95 -10.12 2.55
N ILE A 221 2.54 -9.67 1.36
CA ILE A 221 1.24 -10.02 0.79
C ILE A 221 1.16 -11.53 0.55
N ARG A 222 2.18 -12.13 -0.10
CA ARG A 222 2.21 -13.57 -0.39
C ARG A 222 2.27 -14.44 0.85
N ARG A 223 2.80 -13.92 1.95
CA ARG A 223 2.80 -14.60 3.25
C ARG A 223 1.38 -14.71 3.82
N ARG A 224 0.56 -13.68 3.62
CA ARG A 224 -0.82 -13.64 4.12
C ARG A 224 -1.80 -14.34 3.18
N HIS A 225 -1.60 -14.16 1.89
CA HIS A 225 -2.48 -14.72 0.87
C HIS A 225 -1.67 -15.18 -0.35
N LYS A 226 -1.88 -16.44 -0.75
CA LYS A 226 -1.17 -17.03 -1.90
C LYS A 226 -1.81 -16.53 -3.19
N VAL A 227 -1.29 -15.44 -3.74
CA VAL A 227 -1.73 -14.87 -5.02
C VAL A 227 -0.63 -14.93 -6.06
N PRO A 228 -0.95 -15.15 -7.34
CA PRO A 228 -0.01 -15.01 -8.43
C PRO A 228 0.46 -13.56 -8.56
N VAL A 229 1.73 -13.38 -8.93
CA VAL A 229 2.32 -12.05 -9.12
C VAL A 229 2.75 -11.90 -10.58
N VAL A 230 2.22 -10.89 -11.25
CA VAL A 230 2.61 -10.47 -12.58
C VAL A 230 3.65 -9.35 -12.44
N ASP A 231 4.94 -9.71 -12.52
CA ASP A 231 6.03 -8.72 -12.42
C ASP A 231 6.47 -8.28 -13.83
N ARG A 232 6.24 -7.01 -14.15
CA ARG A 232 6.56 -6.38 -15.43
C ARG A 232 7.49 -5.16 -15.26
N ARG A 233 8.33 -5.16 -14.22
CA ARG A 233 9.28 -4.06 -13.94
C ARG A 233 10.54 -4.13 -14.77
N THR A 234 10.88 -5.30 -15.27
CA THR A 234 12.17 -5.60 -15.94
C THR A 234 12.10 -5.65 -17.46
N ARG A 235 11.11 -5.02 -18.08
CA ARG A 235 11.05 -4.93 -19.54
C ARG A 235 11.20 -3.54 -20.06
#